data_53634616dbadc276efc4dd401c98cc21
#
_entry.id   53634616dbadc276efc4dd401c98cc21
#
_cell.length_a   1.000
_cell.length_b   1.000
_cell.length_c   1.000
_cell.angle_alpha   90.00
_cell.angle_beta   90.00
_cell.angle_gamma   90.00
#
_symmetry.space_group_name_H-M   'P 1'
#
loop_
_entity.id
_entity.type
_entity.pdbx_description
1 polymer ?
#
loop_
_entity_poly.entity_id
_entity_poly.type
_entity_poly.pdbx_seq_one_letter_code
_entity_poly.pdbx_strand_id
1 'polypeptide(L)'
;MIEPIDLDDFSAIMADGTGVKQQKGKKGELRAVIGVTTDGEVEPLGTFINTQWDHIEAVIKERIKHTKVSGIPFIYDGEPGLDDFLSEVTQAQRCTWHGPRGLYHSLWEDGLKKKDSQPQIDKLKHLIGIELPQADYELLKKEDQQTVQKQYESSKAEIIELIHLFKEKGYQHGAAYLENLTQRLFTHVEIWLRTGVIAPKTTSLLERIFREIGRRIKRIAWGWSDAAVSKLSKMIILKKYSKERWQQYWKQKLGIEGNFSIQVLQVETCPCPHF
;
A
#
# COMPACT_ATOMS: atom_id res chain seq x y z
N MET A 1 22.17 -6.93 12.97
CA MET A 1 21.00 -7.01 13.88
C MET A 1 19.76 -6.60 13.10
N ILE A 2 18.71 -7.36 13.16
CA ILE A 2 17.41 -7.01 12.57
C ILE A 2 16.72 -6.09 13.58
N GLU A 3 16.46 -4.84 13.19
CA GLU A 3 15.81 -3.88 14.08
C GLU A 3 14.38 -4.35 14.41
N PRO A 4 13.98 -4.32 15.67
CA PRO A 4 12.62 -4.63 16.06
C PRO A 4 11.65 -3.57 15.51
N ILE A 5 10.40 -3.99 15.23
CA ILE A 5 9.32 -3.13 14.75
C ILE A 5 8.39 -2.86 15.93
N ASP A 6 8.14 -1.58 16.23
CA ASP A 6 7.11 -1.16 17.16
C ASP A 6 5.87 -0.74 16.35
N LEU A 7 4.79 -1.50 16.51
CA LEU A 7 3.56 -1.23 15.75
C LEU A 7 2.72 -0.11 16.36
N ASP A 8 2.97 0.27 17.61
CA ASP A 8 2.20 1.31 18.29
C ASP A 8 2.42 2.70 17.65
N ASP A 9 3.52 2.86 16.88
CA ASP A 9 3.84 4.09 16.17
C ASP A 9 3.11 4.23 14.82
N PHE A 10 2.43 3.19 14.32
CA PHE A 10 1.88 3.19 12.97
C PHE A 10 0.38 3.47 12.91
N SER A 11 -0.01 4.38 12.04
CA SER A 11 -1.39 4.67 11.67
C SER A 11 -1.91 3.74 10.55
N ALA A 12 -1.01 3.14 9.77
CA ALA A 12 -1.34 2.21 8.70
C ALA A 12 -0.14 1.36 8.28
N ILE A 13 -0.41 0.18 7.73
CA ILE A 13 0.57 -0.66 7.05
C ILE A 13 0.12 -0.84 5.60
N MET A 14 1.08 -0.84 4.66
CA MET A 14 0.79 -1.07 3.24
C MET A 14 1.72 -2.13 2.68
N ALA A 15 1.19 -3.00 1.82
CA ALA A 15 1.97 -3.97 1.06
C ALA A 15 1.57 -3.96 -0.42
N ASP A 16 2.56 -4.13 -1.28
CA ASP A 16 2.36 -4.19 -2.72
C ASP A 16 3.63 -4.74 -3.41
N GLY A 17 3.50 -5.21 -4.65
CA GLY A 17 4.56 -5.73 -5.47
C GLY A 17 4.76 -4.94 -6.76
N THR A 18 5.99 -4.95 -7.29
CA THR A 18 6.29 -4.37 -8.61
C THR A 18 7.36 -5.15 -9.35
N GLY A 19 7.17 -5.29 -10.65
CA GLY A 19 8.15 -5.93 -11.51
C GLY A 19 9.47 -5.17 -11.57
N VAL A 20 10.58 -5.85 -11.39
CA VAL A 20 11.94 -5.30 -11.50
C VAL A 20 12.77 -6.06 -12.52
N LYS A 21 13.69 -5.34 -13.18
CA LYS A 21 14.68 -5.94 -14.09
C LYS A 21 15.92 -6.34 -13.30
N GLN A 22 16.25 -7.61 -13.38
CA GLN A 22 17.42 -8.19 -12.71
C GLN A 22 18.59 -8.41 -13.68
N GLN A 23 19.74 -8.85 -13.15
CA GLN A 23 20.91 -9.20 -13.94
C GLN A 23 20.60 -10.29 -14.98
N LYS A 24 21.35 -10.29 -16.09
CA LYS A 24 21.18 -11.23 -17.20
C LYS A 24 19.79 -11.22 -17.85
N GLY A 25 19.07 -10.08 -17.77
CA GLY A 25 17.75 -9.94 -18.39
C GLY A 25 16.60 -10.68 -17.67
N LYS A 26 16.86 -11.27 -16.49
CA LYS A 26 15.79 -11.91 -15.69
C LYS A 26 14.78 -10.85 -15.26
N LYS A 27 13.53 -11.25 -15.21
CA LYS A 27 12.45 -10.49 -14.59
C LYS A 27 12.30 -10.99 -13.15
N GLY A 28 12.21 -10.07 -12.21
CA GLY A 28 11.92 -10.36 -10.81
C GLY A 28 10.82 -9.47 -10.30
N GLU A 29 10.43 -9.69 -9.07
CA GLU A 29 9.42 -8.92 -8.38
C GLU A 29 10.00 -8.37 -7.08
N LEU A 30 9.87 -7.05 -6.91
CA LEU A 30 10.15 -6.37 -5.65
C LEU A 30 8.84 -6.26 -4.88
N ARG A 31 8.80 -6.85 -3.70
CA ARG A 31 7.71 -6.72 -2.73
C ARG A 31 8.15 -5.83 -1.58
N ALA A 32 7.32 -4.88 -1.23
CA ALA A 32 7.59 -3.94 -0.15
C ALA A 32 6.44 -3.92 0.85
N VAL A 33 6.80 -3.91 2.12
CA VAL A 33 5.89 -3.66 3.24
C VAL A 33 6.39 -2.40 3.93
N ILE A 34 5.52 -1.43 4.08
CA ILE A 34 5.81 -0.15 4.74
C ILE A 34 4.81 0.11 5.87
N GLY A 35 5.28 0.75 6.93
CA GLY A 35 4.43 1.39 7.92
C GLY A 35 4.33 2.89 7.63
N VAL A 36 3.17 3.46 7.87
CA VAL A 36 2.96 4.91 7.87
C VAL A 36 2.76 5.31 9.32
N THR A 37 3.60 6.19 9.82
CA THR A 37 3.54 6.65 11.22
C THR A 37 2.40 7.66 11.42
N THR A 38 2.07 7.96 12.66
CA THR A 38 1.01 8.91 13.00
C THR A 38 1.32 10.34 12.56
N ASP A 39 2.60 10.69 12.43
CA ASP A 39 3.09 11.96 11.91
C ASP A 39 3.28 11.97 10.38
N GLY A 40 2.97 10.85 9.71
CA GLY A 40 2.99 10.73 8.25
C GLY A 40 4.34 10.34 7.65
N GLU A 41 5.34 9.99 8.45
CA GLU A 41 6.59 9.41 7.96
C GLU A 41 6.36 7.96 7.48
N VAL A 42 7.25 7.47 6.63
CA VAL A 42 7.15 6.12 6.06
C VAL A 42 8.34 5.27 6.47
N GLU A 43 8.07 4.16 7.12
CA GLU A 43 9.08 3.18 7.48
C GLU A 43 9.06 1.96 6.57
N PRO A 44 10.21 1.54 6.04
CA PRO A 44 10.31 0.26 5.36
C PRO A 44 10.34 -0.88 6.38
N LEU A 45 9.22 -1.55 6.58
CA LEU A 45 9.15 -2.77 7.40
C LEU A 45 9.89 -3.93 6.72
N GLY A 46 9.88 -3.96 5.38
CA GLY A 46 10.67 -4.90 4.61
C GLY A 46 10.63 -4.61 3.11
N THR A 47 11.71 -4.99 2.43
CA THR A 47 11.81 -4.98 0.97
C THR A 47 12.44 -6.30 0.53
N PHE A 48 11.73 -7.05 -0.28
CA PHE A 48 12.04 -8.42 -0.64
C PHE A 48 12.03 -8.61 -2.15
N ILE A 49 12.88 -9.50 -2.65
CA ILE A 49 12.92 -9.84 -4.07
C ILE A 49 12.53 -11.30 -4.24
N ASN A 50 11.57 -11.56 -5.12
CA ASN A 50 11.11 -12.91 -5.46
C ASN A 50 10.73 -13.77 -4.25
N THR A 51 10.24 -13.15 -3.18
CA THR A 51 9.88 -13.81 -1.93
C THR A 51 8.37 -13.88 -1.82
N GLN A 52 7.80 -15.01 -1.44
CA GLN A 52 6.36 -15.18 -1.26
C GLN A 52 5.86 -14.43 -0.03
N TRP A 53 4.58 -14.05 -0.01
CA TRP A 53 4.00 -13.22 1.05
C TRP A 53 3.99 -13.90 2.42
N ASP A 54 3.80 -15.21 2.47
CA ASP A 54 3.88 -16.03 3.70
C ASP A 54 5.25 -15.95 4.37
N HIS A 55 6.32 -16.05 3.57
CA HIS A 55 7.68 -15.87 4.07
C HIS A 55 7.96 -14.42 4.52
N ILE A 56 7.43 -13.44 3.80
CA ILE A 56 7.55 -12.03 4.17
C ILE A 56 6.86 -11.77 5.50
N GLU A 57 5.66 -12.30 5.66
CA GLU A 57 4.89 -12.21 6.90
C GLU A 57 5.65 -12.81 8.08
N ALA A 58 6.18 -14.02 7.93
CA ALA A 58 6.96 -14.68 8.97
C ALA A 58 8.16 -13.83 9.42
N VAL A 59 8.93 -13.29 8.47
CA VAL A 59 10.08 -12.41 8.77
C VAL A 59 9.66 -11.13 9.48
N ILE A 60 8.51 -10.56 9.13
CA ILE A 60 8.01 -9.35 9.79
C ILE A 60 7.49 -9.68 11.18
N LYS A 61 6.74 -10.77 11.36
CA LYS A 61 6.24 -11.23 12.67
C LYS A 61 7.36 -11.44 13.69
N GLU A 62 8.48 -12.04 13.29
CA GLU A 62 9.65 -12.22 14.16
C GLU A 62 10.26 -10.90 14.68
N ARG A 63 9.99 -9.79 13.99
CA ARG A 63 10.50 -8.46 14.32
C ARG A 63 9.53 -7.60 15.11
N ILE A 64 8.24 -7.96 15.10
CA ILE A 64 7.22 -7.21 15.83
C ILE A 64 7.44 -7.45 17.33
N LYS A 65 7.59 -6.36 18.08
CA LYS A 65 7.55 -6.39 19.53
C LYS A 65 6.12 -6.63 20.01
N HIS A 66 5.96 -7.01 21.25
CA HIS A 66 4.66 -7.02 21.90
C HIS A 66 3.99 -5.65 21.73
N THR A 67 2.93 -5.62 20.94
CA THR A 67 2.13 -4.44 20.67
C THR A 67 0.82 -4.52 21.46
N LYS A 68 0.33 -3.37 21.91
CA LYS A 68 -1.02 -3.24 22.49
C LYS A 68 -2.05 -2.84 21.44
N VAL A 69 -1.60 -2.42 20.28
CA VAL A 69 -2.47 -1.97 19.18
C VAL A 69 -2.98 -3.17 18.40
N SER A 70 -4.27 -3.16 18.13
CA SER A 70 -4.92 -4.10 17.23
C SER A 70 -5.79 -3.35 16.23
N GLY A 71 -5.96 -3.93 15.04
CA GLY A 71 -6.81 -3.35 14.00
C GLY A 71 -6.18 -2.18 13.24
N ILE A 72 -4.83 -2.15 13.15
CA ILE A 72 -4.13 -1.21 12.27
C ILE A 72 -4.61 -1.43 10.83
N PRO A 73 -5.02 -0.38 10.08
CA PRO A 73 -5.39 -0.52 8.68
C PRO A 73 -4.26 -1.13 7.86
N PHE A 74 -4.52 -2.25 7.19
CA PHE A 74 -3.58 -2.88 6.26
C PHE A 74 -4.08 -2.74 4.84
N ILE A 75 -3.43 -1.92 4.03
CA ILE A 75 -3.87 -1.58 2.68
C ILE A 75 -3.06 -2.35 1.63
N TYR A 76 -3.75 -3.05 0.72
CA TYR A 76 -3.15 -3.85 -0.34
C TYR A 76 -4.02 -3.87 -1.60
N ASP A 77 -3.46 -4.27 -2.72
CA ASP A 77 -4.12 -4.26 -4.04
C ASP A 77 -5.05 -5.46 -4.28
N GLY A 78 -4.93 -6.50 -3.49
CA GLY A 78 -5.68 -7.75 -3.61
C GLY A 78 -4.86 -8.90 -4.20
N GLU A 79 -3.54 -8.80 -4.17
CA GLU A 79 -2.68 -9.93 -4.51
C GLU A 79 -2.95 -11.10 -3.55
N PRO A 80 -3.09 -12.34 -4.08
CA PRO A 80 -3.28 -13.53 -3.24
C PRO A 80 -2.19 -13.67 -2.18
N GLY A 81 -2.60 -14.07 -0.95
CA GLY A 81 -1.70 -14.19 0.20
C GLY A 81 -1.59 -12.95 1.07
N LEU A 82 -2.27 -11.84 0.71
CA LEU A 82 -2.33 -10.63 1.53
C LEU A 82 -3.65 -10.45 2.29
N ASP A 83 -4.64 -11.28 2.03
CA ASP A 83 -5.98 -11.16 2.64
C ASP A 83 -5.95 -11.23 4.17
N ASP A 84 -5.08 -12.06 4.73
CA ASP A 84 -4.94 -12.30 6.17
C ASP A 84 -3.56 -11.88 6.71
N PHE A 85 -2.81 -11.07 5.94
CA PHE A 85 -1.46 -10.64 6.30
C PHE A 85 -1.45 -9.86 7.61
N LEU A 86 -0.71 -10.35 8.60
CA LEU A 86 -0.65 -9.81 9.96
C LEU A 86 -2.03 -9.65 10.63
N SER A 87 -2.98 -10.53 10.32
CA SER A 87 -4.40 -10.43 10.76
C SER A 87 -4.58 -10.35 12.29
N GLU A 88 -3.60 -10.79 13.08
CA GLU A 88 -3.61 -10.68 14.54
C GLU A 88 -3.55 -9.22 15.03
N VAL A 89 -2.94 -8.33 14.24
CA VAL A 89 -2.69 -6.91 14.62
C VAL A 89 -3.26 -5.93 13.59
N THR A 90 -3.65 -6.38 12.40
CA THR A 90 -4.13 -5.52 11.32
C THR A 90 -5.60 -5.77 10.98
N GLN A 91 -6.21 -4.79 10.33
CA GLN A 91 -7.53 -4.90 9.70
C GLN A 91 -7.37 -4.62 8.20
N ALA A 92 -7.62 -5.66 7.39
CA ALA A 92 -7.36 -5.61 5.95
C ALA A 92 -8.29 -4.62 5.22
N GLN A 93 -7.73 -3.79 4.35
CA GLN A 93 -8.41 -2.84 3.46
C GLN A 93 -7.97 -3.07 2.03
N ARG A 94 -8.87 -3.46 1.17
CA ARG A 94 -8.63 -3.54 -0.28
C ARG A 94 -8.50 -2.14 -0.87
N CYS A 95 -7.47 -1.93 -1.67
CA CYS A 95 -7.24 -0.67 -2.36
C CYS A 95 -8.44 -0.28 -3.22
N THR A 96 -9.06 0.87 -2.92
CA THR A 96 -10.25 1.34 -3.66
C THR A 96 -9.95 1.71 -5.11
N TRP A 97 -8.68 1.97 -5.46
CA TRP A 97 -8.25 2.21 -6.83
C TRP A 97 -8.17 0.91 -7.65
N HIS A 98 -7.65 -0.17 -7.05
CA HIS A 98 -7.48 -1.46 -7.70
C HIS A 98 -8.78 -2.27 -7.78
N GLY A 99 -9.72 -2.06 -6.86
CA GLY A 99 -11.01 -2.76 -6.84
C GLY A 99 -11.77 -2.73 -8.18
N PRO A 100 -12.07 -1.56 -8.75
CA PRO A 100 -12.74 -1.46 -10.06
C PRO A 100 -11.93 -2.06 -11.21
N ARG A 101 -10.60 -2.00 -11.16
CA ARG A 101 -9.73 -2.60 -12.17
C ARG A 101 -9.78 -4.13 -12.12
N GLY A 102 -9.78 -4.71 -10.93
CA GLY A 102 -9.93 -6.16 -10.75
C GLY A 102 -11.30 -6.65 -11.25
N LEU A 103 -12.37 -5.91 -10.97
CA LEU A 103 -13.69 -6.21 -11.51
C LEU A 103 -13.69 -6.22 -13.03
N TYR A 104 -13.01 -5.27 -13.68
CA TYR A 104 -12.88 -5.26 -15.13
C TYR A 104 -12.27 -6.56 -15.66
N HIS A 105 -11.20 -7.05 -15.05
CA HIS A 105 -10.55 -8.30 -15.44
C HIS A 105 -11.47 -9.51 -15.26
N SER A 106 -12.16 -9.60 -14.11
CA SER A 106 -13.08 -10.70 -13.84
C SER A 106 -14.27 -10.73 -14.80
N LEU A 107 -14.84 -9.57 -15.13
CA LEU A 107 -15.90 -9.48 -16.14
C LEU A 107 -15.40 -9.80 -17.56
N TRP A 108 -14.14 -9.48 -17.86
CA TRP A 108 -13.53 -9.90 -19.14
C TRP A 108 -13.36 -11.41 -19.20
N GLU A 109 -13.01 -12.09 -18.11
CA GLU A 109 -12.98 -13.56 -18.02
C GLU A 109 -14.37 -14.18 -18.19
N ASP A 110 -15.44 -13.51 -17.77
CA ASP A 110 -16.83 -13.85 -18.04
C ASP A 110 -17.26 -13.55 -19.48
N GLY A 111 -16.36 -13.04 -20.34
CA GLY A 111 -16.58 -12.77 -21.76
C GLY A 111 -17.14 -11.38 -22.08
N LEU A 112 -17.26 -10.47 -21.12
CA LEU A 112 -17.75 -9.12 -21.37
C LEU A 112 -16.70 -8.27 -22.08
N LYS A 113 -17.14 -7.52 -23.10
CA LYS A 113 -16.32 -6.51 -23.74
C LYS A 113 -16.25 -5.26 -22.87
N LYS A 114 -15.20 -4.47 -23.03
CA LYS A 114 -14.98 -3.23 -22.28
C LYS A 114 -16.20 -2.29 -22.25
N LYS A 115 -16.90 -2.16 -23.40
CA LYS A 115 -18.09 -1.30 -23.49
C LYS A 115 -19.23 -1.78 -22.58
N ASP A 116 -19.39 -3.10 -22.45
CA ASP A 116 -20.49 -3.71 -21.70
C ASP A 116 -20.18 -3.81 -20.21
N SER A 117 -18.89 -3.90 -19.83
CA SER A 117 -18.45 -3.91 -18.42
C SER A 117 -18.34 -2.51 -17.82
N GLN A 118 -18.12 -1.46 -18.63
CA GLN A 118 -17.87 -0.09 -18.13
C GLN A 118 -18.95 0.46 -17.20
N PRO A 119 -20.27 0.30 -17.47
CA PRO A 119 -21.31 0.77 -16.58
C PRO A 119 -21.25 0.15 -15.17
N GLN A 120 -20.89 -1.15 -15.10
CA GLN A 120 -20.75 -1.88 -13.84
C GLN A 120 -19.54 -1.40 -13.04
N ILE A 121 -18.44 -1.10 -13.75
CA ILE A 121 -17.23 -0.56 -13.14
C ILE A 121 -17.46 0.85 -12.60
N ASP A 122 -18.16 1.69 -13.35
CA ASP A 122 -18.47 3.05 -12.94
C ASP A 122 -19.48 3.07 -11.78
N LYS A 123 -20.45 2.14 -11.77
CA LYS A 123 -21.33 1.92 -10.61
C LYS A 123 -20.50 1.56 -9.37
N LEU A 124 -19.57 0.60 -9.47
CA LEU A 124 -18.71 0.23 -8.34
C LEU A 124 -17.87 1.43 -7.86
N LYS A 125 -17.25 2.20 -8.76
CA LYS A 125 -16.50 3.41 -8.39
C LYS A 125 -17.35 4.41 -7.60
N HIS A 126 -18.60 4.62 -8.00
CA HIS A 126 -19.51 5.49 -7.30
C HIS A 126 -19.81 4.97 -5.89
N LEU A 127 -20.12 3.69 -5.75
CA LEU A 127 -20.44 3.06 -4.47
C LEU A 127 -19.29 3.08 -3.46
N ILE A 128 -18.05 2.96 -3.93
CA ILE A 128 -16.85 3.02 -3.06
C ILE A 128 -16.36 4.44 -2.79
N GLY A 129 -16.95 5.44 -3.45
CA GLY A 129 -16.55 6.84 -3.39
C GLY A 129 -17.07 7.59 -2.15
N ILE A 130 -17.24 6.91 -1.01
CA ILE A 130 -17.71 7.53 0.23
C ILE A 130 -16.67 8.55 0.70
N GLU A 131 -17.10 9.81 0.84
CA GLU A 131 -16.30 10.90 1.37
C GLU A 131 -16.43 10.95 2.89
N LEU A 132 -15.27 10.99 3.56
CA LEU A 132 -15.21 11.06 5.02
C LEU A 132 -14.89 12.49 5.43
N PRO A 133 -15.73 13.14 6.24
CA PRO A 133 -15.46 14.48 6.76
C PRO A 133 -14.15 14.51 7.56
N GLN A 134 -13.32 15.52 7.30
CA GLN A 134 -12.12 15.81 8.09
C GLN A 134 -12.51 16.75 9.22
N ALA A 135 -12.63 16.23 10.41
CA ALA A 135 -12.78 17.03 11.62
C ALA A 135 -12.18 16.25 12.80
N ASP A 136 -11.81 16.96 13.86
CA ASP A 136 -11.55 16.29 15.12
C ASP A 136 -12.81 15.53 15.55
N TYR A 137 -12.65 14.29 16.00
CA TYR A 137 -13.76 13.39 16.28
C TYR A 137 -14.80 14.00 17.23
N GLU A 138 -14.31 14.77 18.20
CA GLU A 138 -15.18 15.48 19.18
C GLU A 138 -16.02 16.60 18.53
N LEU A 139 -15.58 17.12 17.37
CA LEU A 139 -16.27 18.17 16.61
C LEU A 139 -17.14 17.60 15.47
N LEU A 140 -17.09 16.30 15.22
CA LEU A 140 -17.92 15.65 14.21
C LEU A 140 -19.39 15.71 14.62
N LYS A 141 -20.19 16.37 13.79
CA LYS A 141 -21.64 16.45 13.99
C LYS A 141 -22.25 15.05 13.86
N LYS A 142 -23.19 14.71 14.74
CA LYS A 142 -23.92 13.44 14.66
C LYS A 142 -24.61 13.25 13.29
N GLU A 143 -25.00 14.35 12.65
CA GLU A 143 -25.61 14.36 11.31
C GLU A 143 -24.63 13.85 10.24
N ASP A 144 -23.34 14.25 10.32
CA ASP A 144 -22.30 13.80 9.37
C ASP A 144 -22.03 12.30 9.56
N GLN A 145 -21.96 11.84 10.82
CA GLN A 145 -21.80 10.42 11.12
C GLN A 145 -22.97 9.59 10.60
N GLN A 146 -24.21 10.07 10.79
CA GLN A 146 -25.42 9.41 10.28
C GLN A 146 -25.46 9.39 8.75
N THR A 147 -24.99 10.46 8.11
CA THR A 147 -24.90 10.55 6.64
C THR A 147 -23.92 9.53 6.08
N VAL A 148 -22.71 9.45 6.64
CA VAL A 148 -21.71 8.46 6.24
C VAL A 148 -22.21 7.04 6.51
N GLN A 149 -22.84 6.78 7.66
CA GLN A 149 -23.42 5.48 7.98
C GLN A 149 -24.48 5.06 6.95
N LYS A 150 -25.40 5.94 6.58
CA LYS A 150 -26.42 5.67 5.56
C LYS A 150 -25.81 5.37 4.20
N GLN A 151 -24.81 6.16 3.77
CA GLN A 151 -24.10 5.92 2.51
C GLN A 151 -23.39 4.57 2.51
N TYR A 152 -22.73 4.24 3.60
CA TYR A 152 -22.04 2.96 3.78
C TYR A 152 -23.01 1.77 3.67
N GLU A 153 -24.15 1.82 4.38
CA GLU A 153 -25.17 0.77 4.36
C GLU A 153 -25.80 0.63 2.97
N SER A 154 -26.16 1.75 2.33
CA SER A 154 -26.69 1.77 0.96
C SER A 154 -25.68 1.19 -0.03
N SER A 155 -24.40 1.59 0.05
CA SER A 155 -23.36 1.09 -0.85
C SER A 155 -23.15 -0.42 -0.69
N LYS A 156 -23.14 -0.94 0.53
CA LYS A 156 -23.06 -2.40 0.77
C LYS A 156 -24.25 -3.13 0.20
N ALA A 157 -25.48 -2.64 0.41
CA ALA A 157 -26.70 -3.24 -0.13
C ALA A 157 -26.67 -3.27 -1.68
N GLU A 158 -26.30 -2.17 -2.31
CA GLU A 158 -26.23 -2.08 -3.77
C GLU A 158 -25.13 -2.98 -4.38
N ILE A 159 -24.02 -3.20 -3.67
CA ILE A 159 -23.00 -4.16 -4.12
C ILE A 159 -23.55 -5.59 -4.04
N ILE A 160 -24.31 -5.92 -2.99
CA ILE A 160 -24.95 -7.23 -2.86
C ILE A 160 -25.96 -7.45 -4.00
N GLU A 161 -26.75 -6.44 -4.34
CA GLU A 161 -27.64 -6.50 -5.52
C GLU A 161 -26.87 -6.71 -6.81
N LEU A 162 -25.72 -6.05 -6.97
CA LEU A 162 -24.87 -6.20 -8.14
C LEU A 162 -24.30 -7.64 -8.23
N ILE A 163 -23.92 -8.24 -7.11
CA ILE A 163 -23.49 -9.64 -7.03
C ILE A 163 -24.62 -10.57 -7.48
N HIS A 164 -25.84 -10.37 -6.99
CA HIS A 164 -27.01 -11.16 -7.41
C HIS A 164 -27.26 -11.04 -8.92
N LEU A 165 -27.24 -9.81 -9.43
CA LEU A 165 -27.41 -9.54 -10.86
C LEU A 165 -26.33 -10.27 -11.71
N PHE A 166 -25.09 -10.30 -11.23
CA PHE A 166 -24.00 -11.01 -11.94
C PHE A 166 -24.24 -12.52 -11.95
N LYS A 167 -24.68 -13.09 -10.83
CA LYS A 167 -25.03 -14.52 -10.75
C LYS A 167 -26.17 -14.88 -11.71
N GLU A 168 -27.21 -14.07 -11.75
CA GLU A 168 -28.36 -14.26 -12.66
C GLU A 168 -27.94 -14.18 -14.13
N LYS A 169 -27.00 -13.30 -14.48
CA LYS A 169 -26.46 -13.16 -15.83
C LYS A 169 -25.38 -14.19 -16.19
N GLY A 170 -24.97 -15.05 -15.24
CA GLY A 170 -23.92 -16.03 -15.45
C GLY A 170 -22.49 -15.48 -15.38
N TYR A 171 -22.30 -14.26 -14.86
CA TYR A 171 -20.98 -13.63 -14.69
C TYR A 171 -20.34 -14.12 -13.38
N GLN A 172 -19.84 -15.34 -13.39
CA GLN A 172 -19.36 -16.04 -12.18
C GLN A 172 -18.08 -15.46 -11.61
N HIS A 173 -17.12 -15.08 -12.49
CA HIS A 173 -15.85 -14.46 -12.07
C HIS A 173 -16.10 -13.08 -11.47
N GLY A 174 -16.96 -12.27 -12.10
CA GLY A 174 -17.35 -10.96 -11.59
C GLY A 174 -18.06 -11.03 -10.24
N ALA A 175 -18.99 -11.99 -10.06
CA ALA A 175 -19.69 -12.19 -8.81
C ALA A 175 -18.74 -12.62 -7.68
N ALA A 176 -17.91 -13.66 -7.92
CA ALA A 176 -16.93 -14.13 -6.95
C ALA A 176 -15.92 -13.06 -6.55
N TYR A 177 -15.47 -12.24 -7.54
CA TYR A 177 -14.59 -11.12 -7.26
C TYR A 177 -15.23 -10.10 -6.33
N LEU A 178 -16.47 -9.69 -6.58
CA LEU A 178 -17.18 -8.73 -5.73
C LEU A 178 -17.45 -9.29 -4.33
N GLU A 179 -17.79 -10.56 -4.20
CA GLU A 179 -17.97 -11.22 -2.89
C GLU A 179 -16.70 -11.14 -2.03
N ASN A 180 -15.54 -11.43 -2.63
CA ASN A 180 -14.26 -11.32 -1.94
C ASN A 180 -13.91 -9.86 -1.62
N LEU A 181 -14.06 -8.97 -2.61
CA LEU A 181 -13.74 -7.55 -2.46
C LEU A 181 -14.52 -6.88 -1.34
N THR A 182 -15.82 -7.13 -1.28
CA THR A 182 -16.76 -6.45 -0.36
C THR A 182 -16.42 -6.69 1.11
N GLN A 183 -15.85 -7.82 1.44
CA GLN A 183 -15.46 -8.16 2.82
C GLN A 183 -14.42 -7.19 3.41
N ARG A 184 -13.60 -6.55 2.56
CA ARG A 184 -12.46 -5.72 2.99
C ARG A 184 -12.41 -4.36 2.30
N LEU A 185 -13.50 -3.97 1.64
CA LEU A 185 -13.54 -2.75 0.83
C LEU A 185 -13.77 -1.48 1.64
N PHE A 186 -14.56 -1.60 2.70
CA PHE A 186 -15.03 -0.46 3.50
C PHE A 186 -14.37 -0.34 4.87
N THR A 187 -13.30 -1.06 5.12
CA THR A 187 -12.57 -1.03 6.40
C THR A 187 -12.22 0.41 6.83
N HIS A 188 -11.81 1.26 5.89
CA HIS A 188 -11.51 2.67 6.15
C HIS A 188 -12.73 3.47 6.64
N VAL A 189 -13.94 3.15 6.15
CA VAL A 189 -15.19 3.76 6.62
C VAL A 189 -15.54 3.26 8.00
N GLU A 190 -15.42 1.95 8.24
CA GLU A 190 -15.69 1.32 9.53
C GLU A 190 -14.77 1.85 10.64
N ILE A 191 -13.48 2.04 10.32
CA ILE A 191 -12.52 2.67 11.24
C ILE A 191 -12.95 4.10 11.54
N TRP A 192 -13.28 4.88 10.51
CA TRP A 192 -13.72 6.26 10.70
C TRP A 192 -14.99 6.37 11.54
N LEU A 193 -15.99 5.54 11.29
CA LEU A 193 -17.23 5.51 12.07
C LEU A 193 -16.98 5.17 13.55
N ARG A 194 -15.97 4.35 13.83
CA ARG A 194 -15.62 3.93 15.19
C ARG A 194 -14.71 4.93 15.91
N THR A 195 -13.77 5.54 15.22
CA THR A 195 -12.67 6.31 15.81
C THR A 195 -12.56 7.76 15.34
N GLY A 196 -13.25 8.14 14.26
CA GLY A 196 -13.07 9.43 13.58
C GLY A 196 -11.77 9.56 12.78
N VAL A 197 -10.89 8.56 12.84
CA VAL A 197 -9.61 8.58 12.15
C VAL A 197 -9.79 8.24 10.67
N ILE A 198 -9.25 9.08 9.79
CA ILE A 198 -9.24 8.82 8.35
C ILE A 198 -8.07 7.90 8.01
N ALA A 199 -8.37 6.62 7.80
CA ALA A 199 -7.40 5.66 7.35
C ALA A 199 -7.14 5.77 5.84
N PRO A 200 -5.90 5.49 5.36
CA PRO A 200 -5.62 5.38 3.94
C PRO A 200 -6.49 4.29 3.28
N LYS A 201 -7.00 4.57 2.08
CA LYS A 201 -7.85 3.65 1.32
C LYS A 201 -7.22 3.18 0.01
N THR A 202 -5.99 3.60 -0.28
CA THR A 202 -5.27 3.26 -1.53
C THR A 202 -3.80 2.95 -1.27
N THR A 203 -3.19 2.16 -2.15
CA THR A 203 -1.74 1.88 -2.19
C THR A 203 -0.95 2.94 -2.97
N SER A 204 -1.53 4.10 -3.27
CA SER A 204 -0.92 5.15 -4.10
C SER A 204 0.44 5.65 -3.60
N LEU A 205 0.67 5.57 -2.28
CA LEU A 205 1.97 5.89 -1.68
C LEU A 205 3.04 4.88 -2.12
N LEU A 206 2.75 3.57 -2.06
CA LEU A 206 3.65 2.53 -2.54
C LEU A 206 3.91 2.64 -4.04
N GLU A 207 2.89 2.95 -4.86
CA GLU A 207 3.07 3.17 -6.29
C GLU A 207 4.05 4.33 -6.57
N ARG A 208 3.97 5.42 -5.79
CA ARG A 208 4.93 6.53 -5.88
C ARG A 208 6.34 6.08 -5.50
N ILE A 209 6.48 5.31 -4.43
CA ILE A 209 7.74 4.73 -3.98
C ILE A 209 8.33 3.82 -5.07
N PHE A 210 7.55 2.91 -5.63
CA PHE A 210 7.98 2.02 -6.71
C PHE A 210 8.39 2.77 -7.97
N ARG A 211 7.73 3.89 -8.29
CA ARG A 211 8.12 4.76 -9.40
C ARG A 211 9.51 5.37 -9.19
N GLU A 212 9.82 5.79 -7.98
CA GLU A 212 11.15 6.32 -7.63
C GLU A 212 12.23 5.22 -7.67
N ILE A 213 11.94 4.06 -7.10
CA ILE A 213 12.82 2.90 -7.15
C ILE A 213 13.05 2.50 -8.61
N GLY A 214 11.98 2.40 -9.40
CA GLY A 214 12.02 2.03 -10.79
C GLY A 214 12.87 2.98 -11.65
N ARG A 215 12.83 4.28 -11.39
CA ARG A 215 13.68 5.27 -12.07
C ARG A 215 15.17 5.00 -11.89
N ARG A 216 15.58 4.47 -10.74
CA ARG A 216 16.97 4.12 -10.44
C ARG A 216 17.34 2.77 -11.04
N ILE A 217 16.52 1.76 -10.83
CA ILE A 217 16.80 0.38 -11.26
C ILE A 217 16.77 0.25 -12.79
N LYS A 218 15.77 0.84 -13.46
CA LYS A 218 15.57 0.71 -14.92
C LYS A 218 16.65 1.41 -15.75
N ARG A 219 17.37 2.39 -15.20
CA ARG A 219 18.40 3.15 -15.92
C ARG A 219 19.76 2.45 -15.99
N ILE A 220 19.95 1.38 -15.22
CA ILE A 220 21.22 0.65 -15.20
C ILE A 220 21.13 -0.54 -16.15
N ALA A 221 21.97 -0.53 -17.18
CA ALA A 221 21.95 -1.50 -18.26
C ALA A 221 22.25 -2.94 -17.81
N TRP A 222 23.12 -3.09 -16.82
CA TRP A 222 23.63 -4.40 -16.37
C TRP A 222 22.71 -5.14 -15.41
N GLY A 223 21.64 -4.49 -14.93
CA GLY A 223 20.74 -5.03 -13.92
C GLY A 223 21.36 -5.03 -12.50
N TRP A 224 20.55 -5.42 -11.55
CA TRP A 224 20.87 -5.40 -10.13
C TRP A 224 20.81 -6.81 -9.54
N SER A 225 21.64 -7.12 -8.56
CA SER A 225 21.44 -8.30 -7.72
C SER A 225 20.26 -8.09 -6.77
N ASP A 226 19.64 -9.18 -6.31
CA ASP A 226 18.49 -9.13 -5.40
C ASP A 226 18.81 -8.34 -4.12
N ALA A 227 19.96 -8.63 -3.52
CA ALA A 227 20.42 -7.91 -2.33
C ALA A 227 20.62 -6.41 -2.58
N ALA A 228 21.12 -6.01 -3.76
CA ALA A 228 21.32 -4.61 -4.11
C ALA A 228 19.99 -3.89 -4.35
N VAL A 229 19.02 -4.53 -5.01
CA VAL A 229 17.66 -3.97 -5.20
C VAL A 229 17.00 -3.75 -3.85
N SER A 230 17.00 -4.75 -2.97
CA SER A 230 16.40 -4.65 -1.64
C SER A 230 17.05 -3.51 -0.82
N LYS A 231 18.38 -3.48 -0.71
CA LYS A 231 19.09 -2.40 0.01
C LYS A 231 18.81 -1.01 -0.57
N LEU A 232 18.88 -0.86 -1.90
CA LEU A 232 18.60 0.41 -2.57
C LEU A 232 17.16 0.87 -2.31
N SER A 233 16.21 -0.04 -2.39
CA SER A 233 14.80 0.26 -2.13
C SER A 233 14.60 0.77 -0.71
N LYS A 234 15.15 0.09 0.30
CA LYS A 234 15.14 0.55 1.70
C LYS A 234 15.74 1.94 1.85
N MET A 235 16.91 2.18 1.24
CA MET A 235 17.57 3.49 1.30
C MET A 235 16.77 4.61 0.64
N ILE A 236 16.09 4.34 -0.49
CA ILE A 236 15.25 5.32 -1.18
C ILE A 236 14.04 5.69 -0.30
N ILE A 237 13.40 4.70 0.32
CA ILE A 237 12.28 4.93 1.23
C ILE A 237 12.73 5.81 2.39
N LEU A 238 13.75 5.41 3.12
CA LEU A 238 14.28 6.16 4.26
C LEU A 238 14.65 7.61 3.87
N LYS A 239 15.42 7.78 2.79
CA LYS A 239 15.89 9.11 2.36
C LYS A 239 14.76 10.07 2.03
N LYS A 240 13.67 9.58 1.41
CA LYS A 240 12.59 10.45 0.90
C LYS A 240 11.45 10.64 1.86
N TYR A 241 11.18 9.64 2.69
CA TYR A 241 9.93 9.56 3.45
C TYR A 241 10.13 9.42 4.96
N SER A 242 11.40 9.28 5.43
CA SER A 242 11.74 9.14 6.85
C SER A 242 13.01 9.93 7.17
N LYS A 243 12.87 11.22 7.32
CA LYS A 243 14.01 12.15 7.44
C LYS A 243 14.85 11.88 8.69
N GLU A 244 14.20 11.65 9.80
CA GLU A 244 14.87 11.38 11.08
C GLU A 244 15.61 10.04 11.07
N ARG A 245 14.96 8.98 10.60
CA ARG A 245 15.59 7.65 10.49
C ARG A 245 16.72 7.64 9.47
N TRP A 246 16.61 8.41 8.39
CA TRP A 246 17.71 8.60 7.45
C TRP A 246 18.94 9.21 8.14
N GLN A 247 18.74 10.23 8.98
CA GLN A 247 19.81 10.84 9.76
C GLN A 247 20.39 9.86 10.79
N GLN A 248 19.55 9.13 11.53
CA GLN A 248 19.97 8.10 12.48
C GLN A 248 20.79 7.00 11.82
N TYR A 249 20.34 6.52 10.65
CA TYR A 249 21.08 5.51 9.87
C TYR A 249 22.52 5.97 9.58
N TRP A 250 22.69 7.22 9.14
CA TRP A 250 24.00 7.75 8.83
C TRP A 250 24.83 8.03 10.08
N LYS A 251 24.22 8.52 11.16
CA LYS A 251 24.91 8.68 12.45
C LYS A 251 25.52 7.36 12.91
N GLN A 252 24.74 6.29 12.90
CA GLN A 252 25.23 4.95 13.26
C GLN A 252 26.34 4.46 12.33
N LYS A 253 26.16 4.65 11.02
CA LYS A 253 27.13 4.19 10.02
C LYS A 253 28.47 4.93 10.08
N LEU A 254 28.45 6.21 10.42
CA LEU A 254 29.65 7.06 10.46
C LEU A 254 30.20 7.21 11.89
N GLY A 255 29.55 6.64 12.90
CA GLY A 255 29.95 6.78 14.31
C GLY A 255 29.85 8.24 14.79
N ILE A 256 28.91 9.03 14.25
CA ILE A 256 28.75 10.44 14.58
C ILE A 256 27.82 10.60 15.77
N GLU A 257 28.32 11.16 16.85
CA GLU A 257 27.53 11.63 17.99
C GLU A 257 27.14 13.11 17.76
N GLY A 258 25.86 13.44 17.85
CA GLY A 258 25.35 14.80 17.63
C GLY A 258 24.58 15.00 16.33
N ASN A 259 24.25 16.25 16.01
CA ASN A 259 23.54 16.60 14.78
C ASN A 259 24.50 16.91 13.65
N PHE A 260 24.23 16.37 12.44
CA PHE A 260 24.99 16.69 11.24
C PHE A 260 24.07 17.03 10.08
N SER A 261 24.55 17.86 9.17
CA SER A 261 23.93 18.12 7.88
C SER A 261 24.87 17.69 6.75
N ILE A 262 24.34 17.05 5.72
CA ILE A 262 25.10 16.73 4.52
C ILE A 262 24.78 17.81 3.48
N GLN A 263 25.76 18.64 3.17
CA GLN A 263 25.70 19.55 2.02
C GLN A 263 26.34 18.86 0.82
N VAL A 264 25.58 18.69 -0.25
CA VAL A 264 26.13 18.24 -1.53
C VAL A 264 26.66 19.51 -2.25
N LEU A 265 27.95 19.73 -2.19
CA LEU A 265 28.59 20.73 -3.01
C LEU A 265 28.66 20.21 -4.45
N GLN A 266 28.01 20.89 -5.36
CA GLN A 266 28.17 20.64 -6.78
C GLN A 266 29.54 21.21 -7.19
N VAL A 267 30.52 20.34 -7.35
CA VAL A 267 31.80 20.75 -7.93
C VAL A 267 31.54 20.93 -9.42
N GLU A 268 31.61 22.15 -9.90
CA GLU A 268 31.65 22.41 -11.33
C GLU A 268 32.94 21.75 -11.86
N THR A 269 32.76 20.70 -12.62
CA THR A 269 33.88 20.11 -13.35
C THR A 269 34.33 21.11 -14.38
N CYS A 270 35.57 21.61 -14.20
CA CYS A 270 36.23 22.41 -15.21
C CYS A 270 36.10 21.71 -16.57
N PRO A 271 35.70 22.38 -17.64
CA PRO A 271 35.67 21.74 -18.95
C PRO A 271 37.11 21.29 -19.29
N CYS A 272 37.30 20.01 -19.51
CA CYS A 272 38.58 19.50 -20.03
C CYS A 272 38.90 20.24 -21.30
N PRO A 273 40.11 20.82 -21.43
CA PRO A 273 40.54 21.37 -22.70
C PRO A 273 40.56 20.25 -23.75
N HIS A 274 39.88 20.46 -24.84
CA HIS A 274 39.94 19.56 -25.98
C HIS A 274 41.41 19.46 -26.46
N PHE A 275 41.96 18.25 -26.41
CA PHE A 275 43.09 17.85 -27.21
C PHE A 275 42.61 17.26 -28.53
#